data_fab2f84bf62cdf725d713df28ae61722
#
_entry.id   fab2f84bf62cdf725d713df28ae61722
#
_cell.length_a   1.000
_cell.length_b   1.000
_cell.length_c   1.000
_cell.angle_alpha   90.00
_cell.angle_beta   90.00
_cell.angle_gamma   90.00
#
_symmetry.space_group_name_H-M   'P 1'
#
loop_
_entity.id
_entity.type
_entity.pdbx_description
1 polymer ?
#
loop_
_entity_poly.entity_id
_entity_poly.type
_entity_poly.pdbx_seq_one_letter_code
_entity_poly.pdbx_strand_id
1 'polypeptide(L)'
;MDRSLYVNRCLQALQRCASALGGDPQAPAWPRLADMVIQSMSGPWRSFHTPEHIFDVGEGGTPTEVLAALFHDLVYVQVDQGINLSLARHLADALQETEQGLQLDPAAVRQDPLLQMTVDLFGFAHDQLLNPFGGQNEFLSAVVAVRSMRDLLPPAVLAQVVACIEATIPFRAAPADGPDCIEKLRLRLQAVNRDSALGLTEDQVFGAVETAVRVPNRDVGNFASAHPAEFLDNTWNLIPETNHDLVQVNVYTVRGYRTSLQKMEGFLSSLQAGKVFRQYRHEPDSATHQQRLALTQRNLQVACEYLRIKLVSVGLLEALSLRIGTSVSLASLMGKLSTAPDAGAQLEHLLPAVGQAKPAAQDIESTVIELLRAGRTADSLHDARHSPVASFLVGHMGYAKTLALHEEAKRFFADSSRAEALLQNFPAEVIEAITHGVQQLFLQRADAVRQPAH
;
A
#
# COMPACT_ATOMS: atom_id res chain seq x y z
N MET A 1 12.82 4.49 -15.53
CA MET A 1 14.03 5.25 -15.12
C MET A 1 15.23 4.32 -15.15
N ASP A 2 16.45 4.82 -15.39
CA ASP A 2 17.64 3.97 -15.51
C ASP A 2 18.03 3.40 -14.12
N ARG A 3 18.06 2.06 -13.98
CA ARG A 3 18.46 1.35 -12.76
C ARG A 3 19.81 1.82 -12.22
N SER A 4 20.72 2.20 -13.11
CA SER A 4 22.07 2.66 -12.73
C SER A 4 22.04 3.94 -11.88
N LEU A 5 21.07 4.83 -12.11
CA LEU A 5 20.88 6.05 -11.33
C LEU A 5 20.48 5.73 -9.90
N TYR A 6 19.55 4.77 -9.72
CA TYR A 6 19.13 4.35 -8.37
C TYR A 6 20.24 3.65 -7.61
N VAL A 7 21.00 2.76 -8.28
CA VAL A 7 22.15 2.10 -7.65
C VAL A 7 23.18 3.13 -7.18
N ASN A 8 23.49 4.13 -8.01
CA ASN A 8 24.43 5.20 -7.64
C ASN A 8 23.89 6.05 -6.48
N ARG A 9 22.60 6.43 -6.49
CA ARG A 9 21.97 7.16 -5.39
C ARG A 9 22.02 6.37 -4.09
N CYS A 10 21.70 5.08 -4.14
CA CYS A 10 21.77 4.17 -2.99
C CYS A 10 23.20 4.05 -2.46
N LEU A 11 24.18 3.82 -3.33
CA LEU A 11 25.60 3.73 -2.95
C LEU A 11 26.07 4.99 -2.24
N GLN A 12 25.78 6.16 -2.79
CA GLN A 12 26.13 7.44 -2.15
C GLN A 12 25.46 7.61 -0.78
N ALA A 13 24.19 7.19 -0.62
CA ALA A 13 23.48 7.22 0.65
C ALA A 13 24.15 6.30 1.68
N LEU A 14 24.44 5.05 1.30
CA LEU A 14 25.12 4.07 2.16
C LEU A 14 26.51 4.56 2.61
N GLN A 15 27.30 5.11 1.68
CA GLN A 15 28.66 5.62 2.00
C GLN A 15 28.60 6.84 2.94
N ARG A 16 27.64 7.77 2.74
CA ARG A 16 27.44 8.90 3.68
C ARG A 16 27.03 8.41 5.07
N CYS A 17 26.13 7.43 5.15
CA CYS A 17 25.73 6.84 6.41
C CYS A 17 26.89 6.14 7.11
N ALA A 18 27.67 5.34 6.35
CA ALA A 18 28.87 4.68 6.88
C ALA A 18 29.85 5.69 7.50
N SER A 19 30.19 6.74 6.77
CA SER A 19 31.09 7.79 7.28
C SER A 19 30.59 8.45 8.57
N ALA A 20 29.27 8.69 8.67
CA ALA A 20 28.68 9.34 9.84
C ALA A 20 28.51 8.41 11.04
N LEU A 21 28.44 7.09 10.81
CA LEU A 21 28.17 6.07 11.85
C LEU A 21 29.40 5.26 12.24
N GLY A 22 30.61 5.69 11.84
CA GLY A 22 31.86 5.08 12.24
C GLY A 22 32.29 3.86 11.41
N GLY A 23 31.68 3.66 10.23
CA GLY A 23 32.09 2.67 9.24
C GLY A 23 33.06 3.24 8.20
N ASP A 24 33.70 2.34 7.43
CA ASP A 24 34.52 2.74 6.28
C ASP A 24 33.63 3.00 5.04
N PRO A 25 33.51 4.25 4.55
CA PRO A 25 32.70 4.56 3.37
C PRO A 25 33.28 3.99 2.07
N GLN A 26 34.54 3.54 2.07
CA GLN A 26 35.22 2.96 0.92
C GLN A 26 35.22 1.42 0.92
N ALA A 27 34.56 0.80 1.91
CA ALA A 27 34.52 -0.66 1.99
C ALA A 27 33.97 -1.28 0.68
N PRO A 28 34.62 -2.31 0.13
CA PRO A 28 34.27 -2.89 -1.19
C PRO A 28 32.92 -3.60 -1.23
N ALA A 29 32.27 -3.73 -0.07
CA ALA A 29 30.93 -4.33 0.03
C ALA A 29 29.79 -3.37 -0.36
N TRP A 30 29.96 -2.05 -0.21
CA TRP A 30 28.91 -1.07 -0.44
C TRP A 30 28.30 -1.10 -1.85
N PRO A 31 29.09 -1.20 -2.96
CA PRO A 31 28.52 -1.29 -4.29
C PRO A 31 27.60 -2.50 -4.50
N ARG A 32 27.98 -3.66 -3.94
CA ARG A 32 27.17 -4.89 -4.01
C ARG A 32 25.90 -4.76 -3.19
N LEU A 33 25.98 -4.10 -2.04
CA LEU A 33 24.83 -3.84 -1.17
C LEU A 33 23.83 -2.89 -1.83
N ALA A 34 24.32 -1.81 -2.45
CA ALA A 34 23.48 -0.88 -3.20
C ALA A 34 22.75 -1.59 -4.37
N ASP A 35 23.45 -2.44 -5.11
CA ASP A 35 22.84 -3.21 -6.21
C ASP A 35 21.77 -4.19 -5.67
N MET A 36 22.05 -4.89 -4.56
CA MET A 36 21.10 -5.79 -3.90
C MET A 36 19.83 -5.06 -3.45
N VAL A 37 19.98 -3.90 -2.80
CA VAL A 37 18.85 -3.08 -2.35
C VAL A 37 17.98 -2.69 -3.55
N ILE A 38 18.56 -2.09 -4.56
CA ILE A 38 17.80 -1.61 -5.73
C ILE A 38 17.20 -2.76 -6.52
N GLN A 39 17.91 -3.89 -6.66
CA GLN A 39 17.38 -5.07 -7.33
C GLN A 39 16.12 -5.60 -6.61
N SER A 40 16.15 -5.66 -5.28
CA SER A 40 15.03 -6.15 -4.48
C SER A 40 13.80 -5.24 -4.57
N MET A 41 14.03 -3.91 -4.63
CA MET A 41 12.96 -2.92 -4.76
C MET A 41 12.44 -2.75 -6.20
N SER A 42 13.09 -3.36 -7.20
CA SER A 42 12.72 -3.25 -8.63
C SER A 42 11.98 -4.50 -9.15
N GLY A 43 11.31 -5.23 -8.29
CA GLY A 43 10.51 -6.40 -8.66
C GLY A 43 9.35 -6.04 -9.60
N PRO A 44 8.93 -6.95 -10.50
CA PRO A 44 7.89 -6.68 -11.50
C PRO A 44 6.50 -6.45 -10.88
N TRP A 45 6.30 -6.83 -9.64
CA TRP A 45 5.05 -6.71 -8.90
C TRP A 45 4.99 -5.49 -7.99
N ARG A 46 6.10 -4.74 -7.87
CA ARG A 46 6.22 -3.57 -7.02
C ARG A 46 5.81 -2.31 -7.77
N SER A 47 4.71 -1.71 -7.40
CA SER A 47 4.18 -0.46 -7.97
C SER A 47 4.11 0.68 -6.97
N PHE A 48 4.07 0.37 -5.68
CA PHE A 48 4.17 1.31 -4.56
C PHE A 48 5.54 1.18 -3.86
N HIS A 49 5.93 -0.05 -3.46
CA HIS A 49 7.20 -0.31 -2.76
C HIS A 49 8.36 -0.38 -3.77
N THR A 50 8.70 0.76 -4.35
CA THR A 50 9.71 0.97 -5.40
C THR A 50 11.00 1.57 -4.84
N PRO A 51 12.09 1.67 -5.65
CA PRO A 51 13.28 2.42 -5.23
C PRO A 51 13.00 3.87 -4.83
N GLU A 52 12.04 4.54 -5.48
CA GLU A 52 11.63 5.90 -5.11
C GLU A 52 11.11 5.95 -3.68
N HIS A 53 10.23 5.01 -3.32
CA HIS A 53 9.62 4.96 -2.00
C HIS A 53 10.66 4.93 -0.87
N ILE A 54 11.66 4.05 -0.93
CA ILE A 54 12.69 3.97 0.13
C ILE A 54 13.55 5.23 0.21
N PHE A 55 13.73 5.95 -0.90
CA PHE A 55 14.43 7.23 -0.88
C PHE A 55 13.57 8.35 -0.29
N ASP A 56 12.28 8.36 -0.58
CA ASP A 56 11.34 9.35 -0.05
C ASP A 56 11.17 9.18 1.47
N VAL A 57 11.06 7.93 1.95
CA VAL A 57 11.05 7.62 3.39
C VAL A 57 12.35 8.05 4.08
N GLY A 58 13.48 7.90 3.40
CA GLY A 58 14.80 8.31 3.90
C GLY A 58 15.10 9.80 3.81
N GLU A 59 14.30 10.59 3.07
CA GLU A 59 14.60 11.98 2.80
C GLU A 59 14.62 12.83 4.09
N GLY A 60 15.67 13.66 4.23
CA GLY A 60 15.86 14.50 5.43
C GLY A 60 16.13 13.72 6.72
N GLY A 61 16.26 12.39 6.67
CA GLY A 61 16.52 11.55 7.83
C GLY A 61 17.97 11.61 8.32
N THR A 62 18.16 11.27 9.59
CA THR A 62 19.49 10.98 10.15
C THR A 62 20.10 9.76 9.47
N PRO A 63 21.43 9.55 9.55
CA PRO A 63 22.06 8.38 8.92
C PRO A 63 21.42 7.03 9.29
N THR A 64 21.00 6.84 10.54
CA THR A 64 20.30 5.64 11.01
C THR A 64 18.93 5.49 10.36
N GLU A 65 18.16 6.59 10.25
CA GLU A 65 16.86 6.60 9.60
C GLU A 65 16.97 6.30 8.10
N VAL A 66 17.99 6.87 7.43
CA VAL A 66 18.25 6.59 6.00
C VAL A 66 18.56 5.11 5.78
N LEU A 67 19.42 4.49 6.63
CA LEU A 67 19.69 3.06 6.56
C LEU A 67 18.40 2.25 6.76
N ALA A 68 17.63 2.56 7.79
CA ALA A 68 16.38 1.87 8.05
C ALA A 68 15.40 2.00 6.86
N ALA A 69 15.26 3.20 6.29
CA ALA A 69 14.43 3.44 5.11
C ALA A 69 14.88 2.64 3.88
N LEU A 70 16.20 2.53 3.64
CA LEU A 70 16.73 1.75 2.51
C LEU A 70 16.46 0.24 2.64
N PHE A 71 16.25 -0.25 3.87
CA PHE A 71 16.16 -1.69 4.11
C PHE A 71 14.77 -2.18 4.54
N HIS A 72 13.84 -1.35 5.06
CA HIS A 72 12.62 -1.80 5.73
C HIS A 72 11.70 -2.67 4.87
N ASP A 73 11.66 -2.43 3.57
CA ASP A 73 10.79 -3.11 2.60
C ASP A 73 11.53 -4.02 1.61
N LEU A 74 12.79 -4.41 1.92
CA LEU A 74 13.55 -5.29 1.02
C LEU A 74 12.87 -6.63 0.80
N VAL A 75 12.28 -7.20 1.84
CA VAL A 75 11.52 -8.43 1.79
C VAL A 75 10.04 -8.11 1.88
N TYR A 76 9.28 -8.47 0.85
CA TYR A 76 7.84 -8.37 0.86
C TYR A 76 7.24 -9.63 0.21
N VAL A 77 7.15 -10.70 1.02
CA VAL A 77 6.83 -12.06 0.55
C VAL A 77 5.53 -12.11 -0.26
N GLN A 78 4.51 -11.37 0.16
CA GLN A 78 3.18 -11.39 -0.47
C GLN A 78 3.17 -10.67 -1.83
N VAL A 79 3.95 -9.61 -1.97
CA VAL A 79 4.06 -8.85 -3.23
C VAL A 79 4.99 -9.57 -4.20
N ASP A 80 6.16 -10.02 -3.73
CA ASP A 80 7.17 -10.66 -4.57
C ASP A 80 6.88 -12.16 -4.85
N GLN A 81 5.80 -12.70 -4.26
CA GLN A 81 5.41 -14.12 -4.33
C GLN A 81 6.50 -15.07 -3.78
N GLY A 82 7.26 -14.60 -2.80
CA GLY A 82 8.33 -15.34 -2.17
C GLY A 82 9.48 -14.45 -1.73
N ILE A 83 10.59 -15.07 -1.34
CA ILE A 83 11.82 -14.38 -0.99
C ILE A 83 12.69 -14.24 -2.24
N ASN A 84 13.10 -13.01 -2.57
CA ASN A 84 13.99 -12.75 -3.68
C ASN A 84 15.31 -13.54 -3.51
N LEU A 85 15.77 -14.20 -4.57
CA LEU A 85 16.94 -15.07 -4.52
C LEU A 85 18.22 -14.34 -4.06
N SER A 86 18.35 -13.05 -4.36
CA SER A 86 19.47 -12.22 -3.90
C SER A 86 19.50 -12.04 -2.38
N LEU A 87 18.35 -12.12 -1.73
CA LEU A 87 18.17 -12.00 -0.26
C LEU A 87 18.20 -13.36 0.44
N ALA A 88 17.86 -14.44 -0.26
CA ALA A 88 17.73 -15.78 0.31
C ALA A 88 19.00 -16.24 1.04
N ARG A 89 20.19 -15.88 0.55
CA ARG A 89 21.47 -16.20 1.20
C ARG A 89 21.61 -15.63 2.62
N HIS A 90 20.87 -14.55 2.94
CA HIS A 90 20.88 -13.93 4.27
C HIS A 90 19.83 -14.52 5.20
N LEU A 91 18.94 -15.38 4.68
CA LEU A 91 17.74 -15.85 5.40
C LEU A 91 17.68 -17.38 5.49
N ALA A 92 18.29 -18.11 4.54
CA ALA A 92 18.06 -19.54 4.37
C ALA A 92 18.39 -20.41 5.60
N ASP A 93 19.43 -20.07 6.35
CA ASP A 93 19.83 -20.76 7.57
C ASP A 93 18.99 -20.38 8.80
N ALA A 94 18.32 -19.23 8.75
CA ALA A 94 17.50 -18.71 9.85
C ALA A 94 16.05 -19.20 9.82
N LEU A 95 15.61 -19.78 8.70
CA LEU A 95 14.19 -20.08 8.44
C LEU A 95 13.99 -21.55 8.10
N GLN A 96 12.87 -22.07 8.56
CA GLN A 96 12.33 -23.36 8.16
C GLN A 96 10.96 -23.15 7.49
N GLU A 97 10.76 -23.76 6.32
CA GLU A 97 9.45 -23.81 5.69
C GLU A 97 8.61 -24.91 6.33
N THR A 98 7.40 -24.56 6.78
CA THR A 98 6.44 -25.47 7.37
C THR A 98 5.12 -25.41 6.60
N GLU A 99 4.21 -26.35 6.84
CA GLU A 99 2.85 -26.30 6.27
C GLU A 99 2.07 -25.04 6.68
N GLN A 100 2.47 -24.40 7.79
CA GLN A 100 1.82 -23.19 8.31
C GLN A 100 2.50 -21.88 7.85
N GLY A 101 3.64 -21.97 7.21
CA GLY A 101 4.43 -20.82 6.72
C GLY A 101 5.90 -20.86 7.17
N LEU A 102 6.53 -19.70 7.18
CA LEU A 102 7.93 -19.53 7.58
C LEU A 102 8.06 -19.53 9.10
N GLN A 103 8.97 -20.32 9.63
CA GLN A 103 9.28 -20.41 11.06
C GLN A 103 10.77 -20.15 11.30
N LEU A 104 11.11 -19.50 12.42
CA LEU A 104 12.50 -19.31 12.83
C LEU A 104 13.12 -20.63 13.26
N ASP A 105 14.40 -20.83 12.90
CA ASP A 105 15.21 -21.94 13.40
C ASP A 105 15.84 -21.57 14.75
N PRO A 106 15.44 -22.21 15.86
CA PRO A 106 16.01 -21.92 17.19
C PRO A 106 17.51 -22.17 17.29
N ALA A 107 18.07 -23.08 16.47
CA ALA A 107 19.49 -23.35 16.47
C ALA A 107 20.26 -22.20 15.82
N ALA A 108 19.79 -21.69 14.68
CA ALA A 108 20.37 -20.54 14.00
C ALA A 108 20.31 -19.27 14.88
N VAL A 109 19.18 -19.04 15.57
CA VAL A 109 19.01 -17.89 16.48
C VAL A 109 20.09 -17.92 17.57
N ARG A 110 20.34 -19.08 18.19
CA ARG A 110 21.36 -19.22 19.25
C ARG A 110 22.80 -19.10 18.74
N GLN A 111 23.06 -19.36 17.48
CA GLN A 111 24.41 -19.35 16.90
C GLN A 111 24.81 -18.00 16.30
N ASP A 112 23.86 -17.17 15.93
CA ASP A 112 24.11 -15.86 15.32
C ASP A 112 23.68 -14.72 16.26
N PRO A 113 24.63 -14.01 16.92
CA PRO A 113 24.31 -12.92 17.84
C PRO A 113 23.51 -11.77 17.21
N LEU A 114 23.69 -11.50 15.90
CA LEU A 114 22.90 -10.46 15.21
C LEU A 114 21.47 -10.93 14.92
N LEU A 115 21.27 -12.19 14.60
CA LEU A 115 19.94 -12.76 14.47
C LEU A 115 19.23 -12.77 15.82
N GLN A 116 19.91 -13.21 16.90
CA GLN A 116 19.38 -13.16 18.27
C GLN A 116 18.95 -11.74 18.64
N MET A 117 19.83 -10.75 18.44
CA MET A 117 19.54 -9.34 18.70
C MET A 117 18.30 -8.87 17.93
N THR A 118 18.15 -9.27 16.67
CA THR A 118 17.00 -8.91 15.85
C THR A 118 15.72 -9.56 16.39
N VAL A 119 15.75 -10.84 16.74
CA VAL A 119 14.62 -11.58 17.34
C VAL A 119 14.18 -10.90 18.64
N ASP A 120 15.12 -10.54 19.52
CA ASP A 120 14.85 -9.90 20.80
C ASP A 120 14.25 -8.49 20.61
N LEU A 121 14.74 -7.71 19.62
CA LEU A 121 14.18 -6.38 19.30
C LEU A 121 12.77 -6.46 18.73
N PHE A 122 12.45 -7.49 17.93
CA PHE A 122 11.09 -7.73 17.47
C PHE A 122 10.19 -8.34 18.56
N GLY A 123 10.78 -8.87 19.63
CA GLY A 123 10.06 -9.56 20.71
C GLY A 123 9.46 -10.88 20.25
N PHE A 124 10.12 -11.55 19.31
CA PHE A 124 9.71 -12.86 18.80
C PHE A 124 10.26 -14.00 19.68
N ALA A 125 9.58 -15.14 19.65
CA ALA A 125 10.12 -16.37 20.18
C ALA A 125 11.19 -16.95 19.25
N HIS A 126 12.13 -17.75 19.77
CA HIS A 126 13.21 -18.34 18.96
C HIS A 126 12.70 -19.34 17.91
N ASP A 127 11.50 -19.86 18.09
CA ASP A 127 10.77 -20.76 17.18
C ASP A 127 9.53 -20.09 16.59
N GLN A 128 9.53 -18.76 16.49
CA GLN A 128 8.39 -17.96 16.05
C GLN A 128 7.92 -18.40 14.67
N LEU A 129 6.65 -18.78 14.54
CA LEU A 129 5.95 -18.83 13.28
C LEU A 129 5.68 -17.40 12.81
N LEU A 130 6.27 -17.02 11.69
CA LEU A 130 6.18 -15.65 11.17
C LEU A 130 4.80 -15.41 10.56
N ASN A 131 4.22 -14.24 10.87
CA ASN A 131 2.89 -13.86 10.40
C ASN A 131 3.01 -12.62 9.50
N PRO A 132 2.46 -12.64 8.26
CA PRO A 132 2.47 -11.50 7.35
C PRO A 132 1.93 -10.19 7.96
N PHE A 133 0.91 -10.31 8.82
CA PHE A 133 0.32 -9.17 9.52
C PHE A 133 0.98 -8.86 10.88
N GLY A 134 1.97 -9.64 11.26
CA GLY A 134 2.67 -9.54 12.54
C GLY A 134 4.11 -9.07 12.42
N GLY A 135 4.52 -8.48 11.29
CA GLY A 135 5.87 -7.95 11.08
C GLY A 135 6.83 -8.94 10.43
N GLN A 136 6.33 -9.96 9.71
CA GLN A 136 7.18 -10.91 8.98
C GLN A 136 8.13 -10.22 8.01
N ASN A 137 7.60 -9.31 7.18
CA ASN A 137 8.38 -8.67 6.12
C ASN A 137 9.44 -7.74 6.70
N GLU A 138 9.06 -6.95 7.69
CA GLU A 138 9.95 -6.04 8.40
C GLU A 138 11.05 -6.81 9.16
N PHE A 139 10.68 -7.92 9.79
CA PHE A 139 11.66 -8.79 10.48
C PHE A 139 12.68 -9.37 9.49
N LEU A 140 12.22 -9.94 8.38
CA LEU A 140 13.11 -10.51 7.36
C LEU A 140 14.00 -9.43 6.73
N SER A 141 13.47 -8.25 6.48
CA SER A 141 14.19 -7.07 6.02
C SER A 141 15.28 -6.63 7.03
N ALA A 142 14.95 -6.62 8.32
CA ALA A 142 15.90 -6.31 9.38
C ALA A 142 17.03 -7.37 9.48
N VAL A 143 16.73 -8.66 9.35
CA VAL A 143 17.75 -9.71 9.31
C VAL A 143 18.70 -9.54 8.12
N VAL A 144 18.15 -9.24 6.93
CA VAL A 144 18.98 -8.92 5.75
C VAL A 144 19.86 -7.70 6.03
N ALA A 145 19.32 -6.63 6.61
CA ALA A 145 20.06 -5.42 6.93
C ALA A 145 21.26 -5.71 7.85
N VAL A 146 21.03 -6.34 9.00
CA VAL A 146 22.12 -6.58 9.98
C VAL A 146 23.17 -7.55 9.45
N ARG A 147 22.77 -8.61 8.78
CA ARG A 147 23.71 -9.59 8.23
C ARG A 147 24.55 -9.05 7.08
N SER A 148 23.96 -8.20 6.24
CA SER A 148 24.67 -7.57 5.12
C SER A 148 25.62 -6.46 5.56
N MET A 149 25.38 -5.83 6.72
CA MET A 149 26.20 -4.75 7.28
C MET A 149 27.04 -5.18 8.49
N ARG A 150 27.08 -6.48 8.81
CA ARG A 150 27.76 -7.07 9.97
C ARG A 150 29.19 -6.54 10.21
N ASP A 151 30.00 -6.53 9.16
CA ASP A 151 31.40 -6.12 9.19
C ASP A 151 31.62 -4.66 8.77
N LEU A 152 30.55 -3.92 8.54
CA LEU A 152 30.58 -2.55 8.03
C LEU A 152 30.24 -1.50 9.06
N LEU A 153 29.43 -1.86 10.06
CA LEU A 153 28.93 -0.94 11.09
C LEU A 153 28.97 -1.57 12.50
N PRO A 154 29.14 -0.74 13.54
CA PRO A 154 29.11 -1.22 14.93
C PRO A 154 27.76 -1.89 15.30
N PRO A 155 27.75 -2.94 16.15
CA PRO A 155 26.51 -3.59 16.60
C PRO A 155 25.48 -2.64 17.25
N ALA A 156 25.94 -1.62 17.97
CA ALA A 156 25.05 -0.60 18.54
C ALA A 156 24.29 0.22 17.47
N VAL A 157 24.90 0.47 16.33
CA VAL A 157 24.26 1.13 15.18
C VAL A 157 23.26 0.17 14.52
N LEU A 158 23.65 -1.09 14.32
CA LEU A 158 22.78 -2.11 13.75
C LEU A 158 21.52 -2.31 14.60
N ALA A 159 21.64 -2.34 15.94
CA ALA A 159 20.50 -2.42 16.83
C ALA A 159 19.51 -1.23 16.67
N GLN A 160 20.04 -0.02 16.46
CA GLN A 160 19.20 1.16 16.23
C GLN A 160 18.51 1.10 14.85
N VAL A 161 19.19 0.60 13.81
CA VAL A 161 18.57 0.36 12.48
C VAL A 161 17.45 -0.67 12.60
N VAL A 162 17.67 -1.78 13.34
CA VAL A 162 16.63 -2.79 13.58
C VAL A 162 15.43 -2.19 14.33
N ALA A 163 15.69 -1.36 15.35
CA ALA A 163 14.61 -0.69 16.08
C ALA A 163 13.77 0.23 15.16
N CYS A 164 14.41 0.93 14.22
CA CYS A 164 13.71 1.75 13.23
C CYS A 164 12.87 0.87 12.29
N ILE A 165 13.38 -0.27 11.83
CA ILE A 165 12.65 -1.20 10.95
C ILE A 165 11.49 -1.88 11.72
N GLU A 166 11.71 -2.30 12.98
CA GLU A 166 10.62 -2.86 13.81
C GLU A 166 9.47 -1.87 13.98
N ALA A 167 9.80 -0.58 14.15
CA ALA A 167 8.79 0.46 14.30
C ALA A 167 7.92 0.63 13.04
N THR A 168 8.38 0.27 11.83
CA THR A 168 7.59 0.35 10.59
C THR A 168 6.50 -0.71 10.49
N ILE A 169 6.45 -1.73 11.37
CA ILE A 169 5.31 -2.66 11.39
C ILE A 169 4.02 -1.85 11.52
N PRO A 170 3.14 -1.86 10.47
CA PRO A 170 2.10 -0.85 10.35
C PRO A 170 0.88 -1.15 11.23
N PHE A 171 0.10 -0.13 11.55
CA PHE A 171 -1.27 -0.18 12.08
C PHE A 171 -1.49 -1.06 13.32
N ARG A 172 -0.44 -1.31 14.11
CA ARG A 172 -0.54 -2.11 15.35
C ARG A 172 -1.52 -1.46 16.33
N ALA A 173 -2.45 -2.25 16.85
CA ALA A 173 -3.37 -1.80 17.87
C ALA A 173 -2.63 -1.50 19.18
N ALA A 174 -3.01 -0.41 19.86
CA ALA A 174 -2.61 -0.21 21.24
C ALA A 174 -3.25 -1.31 22.11
N PRO A 175 -2.51 -1.94 23.03
CA PRO A 175 -3.11 -2.88 23.97
C PRO A 175 -4.10 -2.15 24.88
N ALA A 176 -5.14 -2.87 25.34
CA ALA A 176 -6.10 -2.31 26.29
C ALA A 176 -5.43 -1.91 27.61
N ASP A 177 -4.42 -2.69 28.03
CA ASP A 177 -3.65 -2.47 29.26
C ASP A 177 -2.15 -2.64 28.96
N GLY A 178 -1.34 -1.83 29.63
CA GLY A 178 0.13 -1.89 29.55
C GLY A 178 0.75 -0.96 28.50
N PRO A 179 2.08 -1.07 28.29
CA PRO A 179 2.83 -0.20 27.41
C PRO A 179 2.43 -0.42 25.93
N ASP A 180 2.41 0.66 25.17
CA ASP A 180 2.18 0.60 23.72
C ASP A 180 3.34 -0.07 22.96
N CYS A 181 3.24 -0.18 21.65
CA CYS A 181 4.25 -0.86 20.84
C CYS A 181 5.60 -0.15 20.85
N ILE A 182 5.62 1.18 20.99
CA ILE A 182 6.87 1.97 21.01
C ILE A 182 7.56 1.87 22.37
N GLU A 183 6.79 1.93 23.46
CA GLU A 183 7.36 1.72 24.79
C GLU A 183 7.85 0.27 24.98
N LYS A 184 7.16 -0.73 24.38
CA LYS A 184 7.67 -2.10 24.31
C LYS A 184 8.98 -2.20 23.54
N LEU A 185 9.11 -1.48 22.42
CA LEU A 185 10.36 -1.42 21.66
C LEU A 185 11.49 -0.83 22.50
N ARG A 186 11.22 0.27 23.25
CA ARG A 186 12.20 0.86 24.16
C ARG A 186 12.69 -0.14 25.21
N LEU A 187 11.76 -0.85 25.85
CA LEU A 187 12.10 -1.86 26.87
C LEU A 187 12.96 -2.99 26.28
N ARG A 188 12.63 -3.46 25.07
CA ARG A 188 13.43 -4.48 24.37
C ARG A 188 14.80 -3.95 23.96
N LEU A 189 14.90 -2.72 23.44
CA LEU A 189 16.18 -2.12 23.11
C LEU A 189 17.07 -1.93 24.36
N GLN A 190 16.47 -1.57 25.50
CA GLN A 190 17.19 -1.47 26.78
C GLN A 190 17.70 -2.85 27.25
N ALA A 191 16.90 -3.90 27.09
CA ALA A 191 17.31 -5.27 27.42
C ALA A 191 18.45 -5.74 26.51
N VAL A 192 18.30 -5.59 25.20
CA VAL A 192 19.31 -5.92 24.19
C VAL A 192 20.60 -5.13 24.42
N ASN A 193 20.52 -3.84 24.73
CA ASN A 193 21.70 -3.02 25.06
C ASN A 193 22.50 -3.60 26.22
N ARG A 194 21.82 -4.07 27.28
CA ARG A 194 22.47 -4.70 28.44
C ARG A 194 23.03 -6.08 28.07
N ASP A 195 22.21 -6.93 27.46
CA ASP A 195 22.51 -8.35 27.27
C ASP A 195 23.56 -8.58 26.15
N SER A 196 23.61 -7.69 25.15
CA SER A 196 24.62 -7.66 24.08
C SER A 196 25.76 -6.66 24.32
N ALA A 197 25.82 -6.02 25.50
CA ALA A 197 26.85 -5.05 25.89
C ALA A 197 27.09 -3.96 24.80
N LEU A 198 26.02 -3.38 24.26
CA LEU A 198 26.12 -2.41 23.16
C LEU A 198 26.69 -1.07 23.59
N GLY A 199 26.68 -0.76 24.90
CA GLY A 199 27.27 0.46 25.48
C GLY A 199 26.46 1.73 25.28
N LEU A 200 25.17 1.63 24.90
CA LEU A 200 24.28 2.79 24.78
C LEU A 200 23.95 3.35 26.18
N THR A 201 24.03 4.65 26.35
CA THR A 201 23.49 5.34 27.51
C THR A 201 21.97 5.32 27.51
N GLU A 202 21.33 5.61 28.63
CA GLU A 202 19.87 5.70 28.72
C GLU A 202 19.31 6.76 27.76
N ASP A 203 19.96 7.93 27.68
CA ASP A 203 19.55 9.00 26.73
C ASP A 203 19.70 8.56 25.27
N GLN A 204 20.72 7.76 24.94
CA GLN A 204 20.88 7.21 23.60
C GLN A 204 19.80 6.18 23.29
N VAL A 205 19.35 5.38 24.27
CA VAL A 205 18.21 4.46 24.08
C VAL A 205 16.93 5.25 23.80
N PHE A 206 16.65 6.32 24.56
CA PHE A 206 15.49 7.19 24.30
C PHE A 206 15.57 7.85 22.93
N GLY A 207 16.73 8.43 22.59
CA GLY A 207 16.94 9.06 21.28
C GLY A 207 16.82 8.09 20.11
N ALA A 208 17.25 6.82 20.28
CA ALA A 208 17.08 5.77 19.28
C ALA A 208 15.59 5.46 19.04
N VAL A 209 14.77 5.45 20.09
CA VAL A 209 13.32 5.21 19.96
C VAL A 209 12.59 6.41 19.34
N GLU A 210 12.98 7.64 19.68
CA GLU A 210 12.49 8.85 19.00
C GLU A 210 12.83 8.81 17.49
N THR A 211 14.06 8.38 17.16
CA THR A 211 14.50 8.14 15.79
C THR A 211 13.65 7.06 15.13
N ALA A 212 13.39 5.96 15.83
CA ALA A 212 12.59 4.85 15.33
C ALA A 212 11.14 5.26 15.01
N VAL A 213 10.55 6.20 15.75
CA VAL A 213 9.18 6.70 15.48
C VAL A 213 9.13 7.58 14.23
N ARG A 214 10.21 8.28 13.87
CA ARG A 214 10.23 9.14 12.68
C ARG A 214 10.14 8.36 11.37
N VAL A 215 10.76 7.18 11.30
CA VAL A 215 10.75 6.36 10.06
C VAL A 215 9.34 5.95 9.64
N PRO A 216 8.54 5.22 10.47
CA PRO A 216 7.16 4.87 10.10
C PRO A 216 6.28 6.08 9.85
N ASN A 217 6.47 7.19 10.57
CA ASN A 217 5.71 8.42 10.34
C ASN A 217 6.01 9.08 8.98
N ARG A 218 7.18 8.85 8.39
CA ARG A 218 7.45 9.23 7.00
C ARG A 218 6.93 8.22 6.00
N ASP A 219 7.07 6.94 6.29
CA ASP A 219 6.59 5.84 5.47
C ASP A 219 5.07 5.96 5.18
N VAL A 220 4.28 6.21 6.22
CA VAL A 220 2.84 6.45 6.09
C VAL A 220 2.46 7.93 5.91
N GLY A 221 3.42 8.80 5.60
CA GLY A 221 3.23 10.26 5.54
C GLY A 221 2.12 10.71 4.61
N ASN A 222 1.88 9.97 3.53
CA ASN A 222 0.83 10.20 2.54
C ASN A 222 -0.60 10.17 3.13
N PHE A 223 -0.82 9.45 4.23
CA PHE A 223 -2.12 9.45 4.92
C PHE A 223 -2.51 10.84 5.42
N ALA A 224 -1.53 11.69 5.74
CA ALA A 224 -1.73 13.08 6.16
C ALA A 224 -1.48 14.09 5.04
N SER A 225 -1.59 13.69 3.77
CA SER A 225 -1.54 14.64 2.64
C SER A 225 -2.55 15.76 2.79
N ALA A 226 -2.15 16.98 2.48
CA ALA A 226 -3.04 18.14 2.45
C ALA A 226 -4.12 17.99 1.36
N HIS A 227 -3.79 17.27 0.28
CA HIS A 227 -4.65 17.02 -0.86
C HIS A 227 -5.07 15.54 -0.93
N PRO A 228 -6.37 15.22 -0.75
CA PRO A 228 -6.86 13.85 -0.83
C PRO A 228 -6.57 13.14 -2.15
N ALA A 229 -6.37 13.89 -3.25
CA ALA A 229 -5.98 13.34 -4.55
C ALA A 229 -4.62 12.61 -4.49
N GLU A 230 -3.64 13.17 -3.78
CA GLU A 230 -2.31 12.57 -3.60
C GLU A 230 -2.40 11.29 -2.75
N PHE A 231 -3.21 11.31 -1.69
CA PHE A 231 -3.47 10.11 -0.89
C PHE A 231 -4.10 8.99 -1.72
N LEU A 232 -5.05 9.33 -2.60
CA LEU A 232 -5.65 8.35 -3.50
C LEU A 232 -4.69 7.83 -4.57
N ASP A 233 -3.76 8.63 -5.09
CA ASP A 233 -2.75 8.15 -6.04
C ASP A 233 -1.86 7.08 -5.41
N ASN A 234 -1.39 7.30 -4.18
CA ASN A 234 -0.64 6.29 -3.43
C ASN A 234 -1.46 5.02 -3.20
N THR A 235 -2.75 5.17 -2.84
CA THR A 235 -3.68 4.05 -2.70
C THR A 235 -3.82 3.27 -4.00
N TRP A 236 -3.91 3.96 -5.16
CA TRP A 236 -4.02 3.32 -6.47
C TRP A 236 -2.74 2.59 -6.87
N ASN A 237 -1.56 3.10 -6.52
CA ASN A 237 -0.30 2.41 -6.74
C ASN A 237 -0.17 1.13 -5.90
N LEU A 238 -0.82 1.07 -4.73
CA LEU A 238 -0.82 -0.11 -3.86
C LEU A 238 -1.77 -1.22 -4.36
N ILE A 239 -2.83 -0.88 -5.10
CA ILE A 239 -3.85 -1.86 -5.53
C ILE A 239 -3.25 -3.03 -6.34
N PRO A 240 -2.38 -2.84 -7.35
CA PRO A 240 -1.79 -3.96 -8.10
C PRO A 240 -0.92 -4.89 -7.25
N GLU A 241 -0.29 -4.39 -6.19
CA GLU A 241 0.49 -5.22 -5.27
C GLU A 241 -0.37 -6.18 -4.46
N THR A 242 -1.65 -5.85 -4.26
CA THR A 242 -2.63 -6.71 -3.59
C THR A 242 -3.37 -7.64 -4.54
N ASN A 243 -3.25 -7.42 -5.85
CA ASN A 243 -3.84 -8.25 -6.91
C ASN A 243 -3.03 -8.15 -8.21
N HIS A 244 -2.13 -9.09 -8.41
CA HIS A 244 -1.20 -9.14 -9.54
C HIS A 244 -1.88 -9.22 -10.92
N ASP A 245 -3.14 -9.68 -10.99
CA ASP A 245 -3.89 -9.71 -12.26
C ASP A 245 -4.03 -8.30 -12.88
N LEU A 246 -4.01 -7.25 -12.06
CA LEU A 246 -4.12 -5.86 -12.53
C LEU A 246 -2.87 -5.34 -13.23
N VAL A 247 -1.73 -6.00 -13.09
CA VAL A 247 -0.49 -5.65 -13.82
C VAL A 247 -0.66 -5.90 -15.32
N GLN A 248 -1.55 -6.84 -15.69
CA GLN A 248 -1.89 -7.09 -17.09
C GLN A 248 -3.05 -6.21 -17.56
N VAL A 249 -2.76 -4.95 -17.80
CA VAL A 249 -3.67 -3.81 -17.97
C VAL A 249 -4.86 -4.05 -18.92
N ASN A 250 -4.71 -4.91 -19.92
CA ASN A 250 -5.76 -5.13 -20.94
C ASN A 250 -6.55 -6.42 -20.74
N VAL A 251 -6.26 -7.20 -19.72
CA VAL A 251 -6.79 -8.57 -19.57
C VAL A 251 -7.67 -8.73 -18.32
N TYR A 252 -7.49 -7.92 -17.30
CA TYR A 252 -8.26 -8.09 -16.06
C TYR A 252 -9.76 -7.84 -16.29
N THR A 253 -10.58 -8.69 -15.67
CA THR A 253 -12.03 -8.62 -15.76
C THR A 253 -12.61 -7.52 -14.87
N VAL A 254 -13.84 -7.07 -15.16
CA VAL A 254 -14.58 -6.15 -14.27
C VAL A 254 -14.64 -6.71 -12.85
N ARG A 255 -14.87 -8.02 -12.70
CA ARG A 255 -14.91 -8.71 -11.41
C ARG A 255 -13.55 -8.67 -10.68
N GLY A 256 -12.45 -8.91 -11.39
CA GLY A 256 -11.09 -8.82 -10.82
C GLY A 256 -10.80 -7.43 -10.28
N TYR A 257 -11.09 -6.40 -11.07
CA TYR A 257 -10.95 -5.00 -10.65
C TYR A 257 -11.84 -4.67 -9.43
N ARG A 258 -13.11 -5.03 -9.47
CA ARG A 258 -14.04 -4.85 -8.35
C ARG A 258 -13.52 -5.50 -7.07
N THR A 259 -13.00 -6.72 -7.15
CA THR A 259 -12.47 -7.45 -5.98
C THR A 259 -11.29 -6.69 -5.35
N SER A 260 -10.42 -6.09 -6.17
CA SER A 260 -9.31 -5.28 -5.68
C SER A 260 -9.78 -4.02 -4.99
N LEU A 261 -10.76 -3.31 -5.57
CA LEU A 261 -11.35 -2.12 -4.93
C LEU A 261 -12.05 -2.46 -3.63
N GLN A 262 -12.73 -3.63 -3.54
CA GLN A 262 -13.37 -4.08 -2.29
C GLN A 262 -12.35 -4.36 -1.18
N LYS A 263 -11.22 -5.02 -1.51
CA LYS A 263 -10.14 -5.26 -0.55
C LYS A 263 -9.59 -3.93 -0.03
N MET A 264 -9.37 -2.96 -0.93
CA MET A 264 -8.87 -1.64 -0.57
C MET A 264 -9.88 -0.86 0.28
N GLU A 265 -11.18 -0.86 -0.08
CA GLU A 265 -12.23 -0.22 0.71
C GLU A 265 -12.32 -0.84 2.10
N GLY A 266 -12.30 -2.16 2.21
CA GLY A 266 -12.30 -2.86 3.49
C GLY A 266 -11.09 -2.54 4.34
N PHE A 267 -9.89 -2.48 3.75
CA PHE A 267 -8.67 -2.09 4.43
C PHE A 267 -8.77 -0.66 4.98
N LEU A 268 -9.06 0.34 4.13
CA LEU A 268 -9.14 1.73 4.56
C LEU A 268 -10.26 1.97 5.58
N SER A 269 -11.40 1.29 5.44
CA SER A 269 -12.52 1.37 6.41
C SER A 269 -12.18 0.77 7.77
N SER A 270 -11.22 -0.16 7.84
CA SER A 270 -10.76 -0.76 9.11
C SER A 270 -9.77 0.10 9.85
N LEU A 271 -9.16 1.09 9.19
CA LEU A 271 -8.13 1.94 9.77
C LEU A 271 -8.73 3.02 10.68
N GLN A 272 -8.00 3.33 11.72
CA GLN A 272 -8.24 4.46 12.62
C GLN A 272 -7.03 5.39 12.56
N ALA A 273 -7.25 6.68 12.41
CA ALA A 273 -6.17 7.67 12.30
C ALA A 273 -5.12 7.53 13.42
N GLY A 274 -5.54 7.26 14.65
CA GLY A 274 -4.64 7.07 15.79
C GLY A 274 -3.77 5.80 15.73
N LYS A 275 -4.01 4.89 14.77
CA LYS A 275 -3.16 3.72 14.53
C LYS A 275 -2.17 3.93 13.39
N VAL A 276 -2.33 4.99 12.60
CA VAL A 276 -1.48 5.30 11.45
C VAL A 276 -0.19 5.96 11.92
N PHE A 277 -0.31 7.10 12.60
CA PHE A 277 0.85 7.85 13.10
C PHE A 277 1.19 7.49 14.54
N ARG A 278 2.48 7.51 14.84
CA ARG A 278 3.03 7.25 16.18
C ARG A 278 3.51 8.56 16.80
N GLN A 279 3.42 8.64 18.13
CA GLN A 279 4.06 9.67 18.91
C GLN A 279 4.80 9.00 20.07
N TYR A 280 6.02 9.47 20.34
CA TYR A 280 6.79 9.03 21.49
C TYR A 280 7.43 10.24 22.17
N ARG A 281 7.10 10.48 23.44
CA ARG A 281 7.49 11.68 24.17
C ARG A 281 7.07 12.95 23.43
N HIS A 282 8.01 13.68 22.82
CA HIS A 282 7.77 14.92 22.06
C HIS A 282 8.03 14.75 20.54
N GLU A 283 8.16 13.52 20.07
CA GLU A 283 8.43 13.21 18.66
C GLU A 283 7.25 12.45 18.02
N PRO A 284 6.58 13.05 17.03
CA PRO A 284 6.60 14.49 16.72
C PRO A 284 5.96 15.30 17.87
N ASP A 285 6.12 16.62 17.84
CA ASP A 285 5.41 17.48 18.78
C ASP A 285 3.88 17.30 18.71
N SER A 286 3.19 17.63 19.80
CA SER A 286 1.75 17.35 19.92
C SER A 286 0.90 18.08 18.87
N ALA A 287 1.29 19.28 18.42
CA ALA A 287 0.55 20.02 17.43
C ALA A 287 0.66 19.34 16.05
N THR A 288 1.88 18.96 15.66
CA THR A 288 2.15 18.20 14.43
C THR A 288 1.42 16.86 14.43
N HIS A 289 1.45 16.13 15.57
CA HIS A 289 0.77 14.85 15.68
C HIS A 289 -0.76 15.01 15.49
N GLN A 290 -1.39 15.96 16.19
CA GLN A 290 -2.82 16.22 16.07
C GLN A 290 -3.21 16.65 14.66
N GLN A 291 -2.41 17.48 14.01
CA GLN A 291 -2.64 17.87 12.62
C GLN A 291 -2.62 16.65 11.67
N ARG A 292 -1.64 15.76 11.82
CA ARG A 292 -1.56 14.51 11.04
C ARG A 292 -2.79 13.64 11.26
N LEU A 293 -3.24 13.47 12.50
CA LEU A 293 -4.43 12.70 12.81
C LEU A 293 -5.70 13.27 12.14
N ALA A 294 -5.87 14.59 12.19
CA ALA A 294 -7.03 15.27 11.59
C ALA A 294 -7.04 15.11 10.05
N LEU A 295 -5.89 15.31 9.39
CA LEU A 295 -5.76 15.11 7.95
C LEU A 295 -5.99 13.65 7.55
N THR A 296 -5.44 12.70 8.30
CA THR A 296 -5.65 11.26 8.09
C THR A 296 -7.13 10.89 8.20
N GLN A 297 -7.82 11.35 9.23
CA GLN A 297 -9.24 11.09 9.41
C GLN A 297 -10.05 11.59 8.20
N ARG A 298 -9.75 12.80 7.72
CA ARG A 298 -10.38 13.37 6.51
C ARG A 298 -10.08 12.54 5.27
N ASN A 299 -8.81 12.20 5.04
CA ASN A 299 -8.38 11.47 3.85
C ASN A 299 -8.96 10.05 3.81
N LEU A 300 -9.00 9.34 4.94
CA LEU A 300 -9.66 8.04 5.05
C LEU A 300 -11.16 8.13 4.73
N GLN A 301 -11.85 9.15 5.25
CA GLN A 301 -13.27 9.32 4.95
C GLN A 301 -13.51 9.61 3.46
N VAL A 302 -12.76 10.55 2.88
CA VAL A 302 -12.84 10.87 1.43
C VAL A 302 -12.58 9.63 0.59
N ALA A 303 -11.53 8.87 0.91
CA ALA A 303 -11.17 7.68 0.14
C ALA A 303 -12.20 6.56 0.25
N CYS A 304 -12.74 6.31 1.45
CA CYS A 304 -13.80 5.33 1.65
C CYS A 304 -15.06 5.68 0.85
N GLU A 305 -15.52 6.93 0.91
CA GLU A 305 -16.71 7.36 0.17
C GLU A 305 -16.47 7.36 -1.35
N TYR A 306 -15.29 7.80 -1.81
CA TYR A 306 -14.88 7.69 -3.21
C TYR A 306 -14.88 6.24 -3.70
N LEU A 307 -14.28 5.32 -2.95
CA LEU A 307 -14.24 3.90 -3.28
C LEU A 307 -15.64 3.26 -3.30
N ARG A 308 -16.50 3.60 -2.34
CA ARG A 308 -17.88 3.09 -2.29
C ARG A 308 -18.69 3.51 -3.52
N ILE A 309 -18.61 4.77 -3.92
CA ILE A 309 -19.30 5.26 -5.12
C ILE A 309 -18.68 4.61 -6.38
N LYS A 310 -17.36 4.47 -6.44
CA LYS A 310 -16.68 3.77 -7.54
C LYS A 310 -17.10 2.30 -7.58
N LEU A 311 -17.22 1.61 -6.45
CA LEU A 311 -17.72 0.23 -6.36
C LEU A 311 -19.16 0.09 -6.85
N VAL A 312 -20.03 1.07 -6.61
CA VAL A 312 -21.40 1.08 -7.18
C VAL A 312 -21.33 1.13 -8.70
N SER A 313 -20.51 1.99 -9.29
CA SER A 313 -20.36 2.09 -10.75
C SER A 313 -19.77 0.83 -11.36
N VAL A 314 -18.75 0.24 -10.72
CA VAL A 314 -18.14 -1.03 -11.18
C VAL A 314 -19.13 -2.19 -11.00
N GLY A 315 -19.92 -2.20 -9.93
CA GLY A 315 -20.98 -3.19 -9.69
C GLY A 315 -22.05 -3.16 -10.77
N LEU A 316 -22.46 -1.96 -11.21
CA LEU A 316 -23.37 -1.81 -12.33
C LEU A 316 -22.75 -2.37 -13.62
N LEU A 317 -21.50 -2.04 -13.92
CA LEU A 317 -20.79 -2.56 -15.11
C LEU A 317 -20.61 -4.09 -15.03
N GLU A 318 -20.31 -4.64 -13.84
CA GLU A 318 -20.22 -6.08 -13.63
C GLU A 318 -21.58 -6.77 -13.85
N ALA A 319 -22.66 -6.23 -13.30
CA ALA A 319 -24.01 -6.75 -13.50
C ALA A 319 -24.42 -6.75 -14.98
N LEU A 320 -24.11 -5.68 -15.73
CA LEU A 320 -24.33 -5.63 -17.18
C LEU A 320 -23.42 -6.62 -17.92
N SER A 321 -22.17 -6.81 -17.47
CA SER A 321 -21.23 -7.75 -18.11
C SER A 321 -21.72 -9.20 -18.03
N LEU A 322 -22.48 -9.57 -17.00
CA LEU A 322 -23.06 -10.91 -16.86
C LEU A 322 -24.08 -11.21 -17.97
N ARG A 323 -24.72 -10.18 -18.54
CA ARG A 323 -25.60 -10.34 -19.70
C ARG A 323 -24.83 -10.66 -20.99
N ILE A 324 -23.55 -10.24 -21.09
CA ILE A 324 -22.70 -10.46 -22.26
C ILE A 324 -21.88 -11.75 -22.09
N GLY A 325 -21.44 -12.05 -20.86
CA GLY A 325 -20.61 -13.17 -20.47
C GLY A 325 -19.73 -12.85 -19.27
N THR A 326 -19.27 -13.88 -18.57
CA THR A 326 -18.57 -13.72 -17.29
C THR A 326 -17.10 -13.26 -17.41
N SER A 327 -16.54 -13.22 -18.61
CA SER A 327 -15.11 -12.93 -18.86
C SER A 327 -14.87 -11.60 -19.57
N VAL A 328 -15.74 -10.62 -19.39
CA VAL A 328 -15.59 -9.31 -20.05
C VAL A 328 -14.50 -8.50 -19.34
N SER A 329 -13.51 -8.01 -20.12
CA SER A 329 -12.50 -7.12 -19.58
C SER A 329 -13.06 -5.71 -19.33
N LEU A 330 -12.59 -5.05 -18.28
CA LEU A 330 -12.99 -3.66 -18.01
C LEU A 330 -12.56 -2.73 -19.16
N ALA A 331 -11.37 -2.94 -19.71
CA ALA A 331 -10.86 -2.17 -20.84
C ALA A 331 -11.76 -2.27 -22.07
N SER A 332 -12.35 -3.44 -22.32
CA SER A 332 -13.35 -3.63 -23.39
C SER A 332 -14.63 -2.85 -23.10
N LEU A 333 -15.20 -2.97 -21.89
CA LEU A 333 -16.41 -2.23 -21.51
C LEU A 333 -16.25 -0.71 -21.55
N MET A 334 -15.03 -0.22 -21.28
CA MET A 334 -14.71 1.20 -21.35
C MET A 334 -14.32 1.69 -22.76
N GLY A 335 -14.24 0.79 -23.75
CA GLY A 335 -13.89 1.12 -25.14
C GLY A 335 -12.38 1.26 -25.40
N LYS A 336 -11.51 0.99 -24.45
CA LYS A 336 -10.05 1.13 -24.61
C LYS A 336 -9.43 0.11 -25.57
N LEU A 337 -10.11 -1.00 -25.86
CA LEU A 337 -9.67 -2.08 -26.78
C LEU A 337 -10.48 -2.14 -28.08
N SER A 338 -11.24 -1.10 -28.43
CA SER A 338 -12.02 -1.08 -29.68
C SER A 338 -11.09 -1.06 -30.89
N THR A 339 -11.27 -2.03 -31.79
CA THR A 339 -10.62 -2.11 -33.10
C THR A 339 -11.49 -1.53 -34.21
N ALA A 340 -12.63 -0.87 -33.87
CA ALA A 340 -13.54 -0.27 -34.83
C ALA A 340 -12.84 0.89 -35.59
N PRO A 341 -13.30 1.19 -36.85
CA PRO A 341 -12.74 2.31 -37.63
C PRO A 341 -12.79 3.66 -36.94
N ASP A 342 -13.73 3.87 -36.01
CA ASP A 342 -13.80 5.01 -35.08
C ASP A 342 -13.04 4.70 -33.77
N ALA A 343 -11.85 4.13 -33.89
CA ALA A 343 -10.98 3.75 -32.76
C ALA A 343 -10.66 4.99 -31.90
N GLY A 344 -11.47 5.22 -30.86
CA GLY A 344 -11.37 6.36 -29.96
C GLY A 344 -12.66 6.61 -29.18
N ALA A 345 -13.78 5.97 -29.53
CA ALA A 345 -15.00 6.07 -28.74
C ALA A 345 -14.81 5.32 -27.42
N GLN A 346 -14.72 6.06 -26.33
CA GLN A 346 -14.75 5.51 -24.97
C GLN A 346 -16.17 5.65 -24.41
N LEU A 347 -16.55 4.78 -23.47
CA LEU A 347 -17.88 4.82 -22.85
C LEU A 347 -18.22 6.23 -22.31
N GLU A 348 -17.25 6.92 -21.77
CA GLU A 348 -17.43 8.28 -21.23
C GLU A 348 -17.92 9.30 -22.27
N HIS A 349 -17.49 9.16 -23.54
CA HIS A 349 -17.92 10.05 -24.63
C HIS A 349 -19.34 9.74 -25.15
N LEU A 350 -19.85 8.55 -24.79
CA LEU A 350 -21.16 8.07 -25.20
C LEU A 350 -22.23 8.32 -24.13
N LEU A 351 -21.80 8.69 -22.90
CA LEU A 351 -22.72 9.03 -21.82
C LEU A 351 -23.29 10.45 -22.01
N PRO A 352 -24.57 10.69 -21.70
CA PRO A 352 -25.14 12.03 -21.71
C PRO A 352 -24.41 12.98 -20.77
N ALA A 353 -24.25 14.24 -21.20
CA ALA A 353 -23.70 15.29 -20.34
C ALA A 353 -24.56 15.49 -19.10
N VAL A 354 -23.95 15.51 -17.94
CA VAL A 354 -24.63 15.74 -16.67
C VAL A 354 -24.47 17.20 -16.25
N GLY A 355 -25.56 17.80 -15.74
CA GLY A 355 -25.55 19.16 -15.21
C GLY A 355 -24.50 19.31 -14.09
N GLN A 356 -23.67 20.35 -14.17
CA GLN A 356 -22.62 20.61 -13.19
C GLN A 356 -23.23 21.31 -11.97
N ALA A 357 -23.49 20.55 -10.89
CA ALA A 357 -23.63 21.19 -9.59
C ALA A 357 -22.26 21.77 -9.18
N LYS A 358 -22.19 23.07 -8.94
CA LYS A 358 -20.99 23.70 -8.35
C LYS A 358 -20.85 23.17 -6.91
N PRO A 359 -19.69 22.63 -6.52
CA PRO A 359 -19.44 22.30 -5.12
C PRO A 359 -19.57 23.60 -4.28
N ALA A 360 -20.41 23.56 -3.26
CA ALA A 360 -20.71 24.75 -2.46
C ALA A 360 -19.77 24.94 -1.26
N ALA A 361 -18.99 23.92 -0.90
CA ALA A 361 -18.12 23.95 0.28
C ALA A 361 -16.94 22.99 0.11
N GLN A 362 -15.87 23.16 0.92
CA GLN A 362 -14.76 22.19 1.06
C GLN A 362 -15.15 21.05 2.03
N ASP A 363 -16.32 20.45 1.86
CA ASP A 363 -16.77 19.29 2.62
C ASP A 363 -16.35 17.96 1.92
N ILE A 364 -16.63 16.85 2.58
CA ILE A 364 -16.30 15.51 2.07
C ILE A 364 -17.02 15.24 0.75
N GLU A 365 -18.32 15.50 0.67
CA GLU A 365 -19.14 15.29 -0.52
C GLU A 365 -18.57 16.03 -1.73
N SER A 366 -18.34 17.33 -1.61
CA SER A 366 -17.80 18.17 -2.68
C SER A 366 -16.40 17.71 -3.13
N THR A 367 -15.57 17.30 -2.18
CA THR A 367 -14.23 16.75 -2.45
C THR A 367 -14.32 15.44 -3.25
N VAL A 368 -15.20 14.53 -2.85
CA VAL A 368 -15.40 13.25 -3.55
C VAL A 368 -15.96 13.48 -4.96
N ILE A 369 -16.96 14.35 -5.12
CA ILE A 369 -17.53 14.69 -6.43
C ILE A 369 -16.45 15.25 -7.37
N GLU A 370 -15.59 16.14 -6.87
CA GLU A 370 -14.50 16.70 -7.66
C GLU A 370 -13.48 15.61 -8.06
N LEU A 371 -13.10 14.72 -7.14
CA LEU A 371 -12.21 13.60 -7.42
C LEU A 371 -12.79 12.61 -8.43
N LEU A 372 -14.08 12.32 -8.38
CA LEU A 372 -14.73 11.47 -9.38
C LEU A 372 -14.68 12.09 -10.78
N ARG A 373 -14.84 13.41 -10.87
CA ARG A 373 -14.93 14.16 -12.12
C ARG A 373 -13.57 14.55 -12.70
N ALA A 374 -12.76 15.27 -11.91
CA ALA A 374 -11.47 15.80 -12.33
C ALA A 374 -10.35 14.74 -12.18
N GLY A 375 -10.55 13.83 -11.24
CA GLY A 375 -9.65 12.71 -10.98
C GLY A 375 -8.63 12.94 -9.89
N ARG A 376 -7.84 11.91 -9.66
CA ARG A 376 -6.60 11.92 -8.90
C ARG A 376 -5.56 12.77 -9.65
N THR A 377 -4.33 12.88 -9.16
CA THR A 377 -3.30 13.69 -9.82
C THR A 377 -2.78 13.04 -11.11
N ALA A 378 -2.72 11.71 -11.18
CA ALA A 378 -2.20 10.96 -12.31
C ALA A 378 -3.05 9.74 -12.67
N ASP A 379 -2.92 9.29 -13.93
CA ASP A 379 -3.39 7.97 -14.35
C ASP A 379 -2.47 6.88 -13.76
N SER A 380 -3.06 5.78 -13.33
CA SER A 380 -2.31 4.55 -13.02
C SER A 380 -2.26 3.64 -14.24
N LEU A 381 -1.38 2.64 -14.22
CA LEU A 381 -1.29 1.66 -15.31
C LEU A 381 -2.60 0.93 -15.55
N HIS A 382 -3.36 0.67 -14.50
CA HIS A 382 -4.58 -0.16 -14.54
C HIS A 382 -5.88 0.66 -14.55
N ASP A 383 -5.85 1.97 -14.30
CA ASP A 383 -7.06 2.79 -14.21
C ASP A 383 -6.80 4.25 -14.56
N ALA A 384 -7.78 4.90 -15.19
CA ALA A 384 -7.76 6.34 -15.40
C ALA A 384 -7.88 7.10 -14.08
N ARG A 385 -7.33 8.32 -14.02
CA ARG A 385 -7.39 9.16 -12.81
C ARG A 385 -8.82 9.54 -12.41
N HIS A 386 -9.69 9.78 -13.39
CA HIS A 386 -11.10 10.15 -13.20
C HIS A 386 -12.03 8.92 -13.29
N SER A 387 -13.28 9.10 -12.89
CA SER A 387 -14.25 8.01 -12.79
C SER A 387 -15.55 8.37 -13.50
N PRO A 388 -15.60 8.30 -14.84
CA PRO A 388 -16.68 8.87 -15.64
C PRO A 388 -18.05 8.24 -15.35
N VAL A 389 -18.13 6.92 -15.22
CA VAL A 389 -19.40 6.23 -14.89
C VAL A 389 -19.88 6.61 -13.48
N ALA A 390 -18.98 6.68 -12.51
CA ALA A 390 -19.32 7.11 -11.15
C ALA A 390 -19.80 8.56 -11.12
N SER A 391 -19.12 9.45 -11.86
CA SER A 391 -19.52 10.85 -12.03
C SER A 391 -20.90 10.98 -12.67
N PHE A 392 -21.16 10.18 -13.68
CA PHE A 392 -22.48 10.11 -14.36
C PHE A 392 -23.58 9.67 -13.39
N LEU A 393 -23.33 8.64 -12.56
CA LEU A 393 -24.30 8.18 -11.56
C LEU A 393 -24.59 9.27 -10.52
N VAL A 394 -23.56 9.88 -9.96
CA VAL A 394 -23.72 10.93 -8.96
C VAL A 394 -24.47 12.13 -9.54
N GLY A 395 -24.20 12.49 -10.77
CA GLY A 395 -24.87 13.60 -11.44
C GLY A 395 -26.35 13.37 -11.73
N HIS A 396 -26.76 12.14 -12.02
CA HIS A 396 -28.17 11.79 -12.28
C HIS A 396 -28.96 11.46 -11.02
N MET A 397 -28.34 10.79 -10.06
CA MET A 397 -29.04 10.25 -8.89
C MET A 397 -28.82 11.08 -7.61
N GLY A 398 -27.81 11.94 -7.61
CA GLY A 398 -27.31 12.62 -6.43
C GLY A 398 -26.34 11.76 -5.61
N TYR A 399 -25.49 12.43 -4.83
CA TYR A 399 -24.42 11.83 -4.05
C TYR A 399 -24.93 10.82 -3.01
N ALA A 400 -25.83 11.26 -2.12
CA ALA A 400 -26.32 10.43 -1.02
C ALA A 400 -27.02 9.15 -1.51
N LYS A 401 -27.81 9.24 -2.59
CA LYS A 401 -28.52 8.09 -3.16
C LYS A 401 -27.52 7.11 -3.80
N THR A 402 -26.52 7.62 -4.53
CA THR A 402 -25.48 6.78 -5.14
C THR A 402 -24.65 6.08 -4.07
N LEU A 403 -24.26 6.79 -3.01
CA LEU A 403 -23.49 6.22 -1.90
C LEU A 403 -24.31 5.12 -1.17
N ALA A 404 -25.61 5.31 -0.96
CA ALA A 404 -26.49 4.34 -0.31
C ALA A 404 -26.59 3.02 -1.09
N LEU A 405 -26.46 3.05 -2.43
CA LEU A 405 -26.47 1.83 -3.26
C LEU A 405 -25.28 0.92 -3.04
N HIS A 406 -24.23 1.36 -2.34
CA HIS A 406 -23.10 0.51 -2.02
C HIS A 406 -23.50 -0.75 -1.23
N GLU A 407 -24.50 -0.68 -0.35
CA GLU A 407 -24.98 -1.86 0.39
C GLU A 407 -25.67 -2.88 -0.54
N GLU A 408 -26.43 -2.43 -1.55
CA GLU A 408 -26.99 -3.34 -2.54
C GLU A 408 -25.90 -3.93 -3.45
N ALA A 409 -24.91 -3.12 -3.82
CA ALA A 409 -23.74 -3.61 -4.57
C ALA A 409 -22.99 -4.70 -3.78
N LYS A 410 -22.79 -4.53 -2.48
CA LYS A 410 -22.17 -5.57 -1.62
C LYS A 410 -22.96 -6.88 -1.61
N ARG A 411 -24.29 -6.81 -1.57
CA ARG A 411 -25.15 -8.00 -1.66
C ARG A 411 -24.97 -8.74 -3.00
N PHE A 412 -24.91 -7.97 -4.09
CA PHE A 412 -24.60 -8.54 -5.41
C PHE A 412 -23.17 -9.12 -5.47
N PHE A 413 -22.20 -8.48 -4.86
CA PHE A 413 -20.83 -8.99 -4.83
C PHE A 413 -20.69 -10.31 -4.07
N ALA A 414 -21.52 -10.51 -3.06
CA ALA A 414 -21.60 -11.78 -2.32
C ALA A 414 -22.35 -12.88 -3.09
N ASP A 415 -23.33 -12.49 -3.90
CA ASP A 415 -24.18 -13.40 -4.69
C ASP A 415 -24.47 -12.82 -6.08
N SER A 416 -23.77 -13.32 -7.09
CA SER A 416 -23.86 -12.84 -8.47
C SER A 416 -25.25 -13.05 -9.11
N SER A 417 -26.09 -13.95 -8.57
CA SER A 417 -27.47 -14.13 -9.03
C SER A 417 -28.36 -12.90 -8.79
N ARG A 418 -27.90 -11.96 -7.93
CA ARG A 418 -28.57 -10.70 -7.63
C ARG A 418 -28.30 -9.57 -8.64
N ALA A 419 -27.65 -9.85 -9.77
CA ALA A 419 -27.31 -8.85 -10.78
C ALA A 419 -28.52 -8.02 -11.21
N GLU A 420 -29.61 -8.67 -11.60
CA GLU A 420 -30.82 -7.98 -12.03
C GLU A 420 -31.50 -7.20 -10.87
N ALA A 421 -31.46 -7.74 -9.65
CA ALA A 421 -31.96 -7.02 -8.48
C ALA A 421 -31.13 -5.76 -8.18
N LEU A 422 -29.81 -5.78 -8.39
CA LEU A 422 -29.00 -4.58 -8.31
C LEU A 422 -29.39 -3.57 -9.38
N LEU A 423 -29.51 -3.99 -10.64
CA LEU A 423 -29.86 -3.11 -11.77
C LEU A 423 -31.20 -2.40 -11.57
N GLN A 424 -32.18 -3.04 -10.94
CA GLN A 424 -33.49 -2.47 -10.63
C GLN A 424 -33.45 -1.30 -9.64
N ASN A 425 -32.37 -1.10 -8.90
CA ASN A 425 -32.21 0.05 -8.01
C ASN A 425 -31.76 1.33 -8.71
N PHE A 426 -31.36 1.24 -9.99
CA PHE A 426 -30.98 2.41 -10.78
C PHE A 426 -32.19 2.92 -11.58
N PRO A 427 -32.30 4.25 -11.84
CA PRO A 427 -33.27 4.80 -12.75
C PRO A 427 -33.14 4.16 -14.15
N ALA A 428 -34.31 3.93 -14.81
CA ALA A 428 -34.33 3.30 -16.14
C ALA A 428 -33.46 4.06 -17.16
N GLU A 429 -33.52 5.39 -17.13
CA GLU A 429 -32.74 6.26 -18.01
C GLU A 429 -31.23 6.11 -17.83
N VAL A 430 -30.76 5.81 -16.60
CA VAL A 430 -29.35 5.55 -16.30
C VAL A 430 -28.92 4.20 -16.92
N ILE A 431 -29.73 3.16 -16.71
CA ILE A 431 -29.45 1.83 -17.29
C ILE A 431 -29.49 1.91 -18.82
N GLU A 432 -30.46 2.59 -19.41
CA GLU A 432 -30.57 2.76 -20.87
C GLU A 432 -29.36 3.50 -21.45
N ALA A 433 -28.93 4.60 -20.84
CA ALA A 433 -27.78 5.38 -21.29
C ALA A 433 -26.48 4.54 -21.28
N ILE A 434 -26.20 3.83 -20.18
CA ILE A 434 -25.00 3.00 -20.07
C ILE A 434 -25.10 1.79 -21.02
N THR A 435 -26.25 1.13 -21.08
CA THR A 435 -26.47 0.00 -21.99
C THR A 435 -26.27 0.41 -23.44
N HIS A 436 -26.82 1.57 -23.84
CA HIS A 436 -26.65 2.12 -25.19
C HIS A 436 -25.17 2.40 -25.50
N GLY A 437 -24.45 3.06 -24.58
CA GLY A 437 -23.02 3.30 -24.75
C GLY A 437 -22.22 2.00 -24.88
N VAL A 438 -22.46 1.02 -24.02
CA VAL A 438 -21.80 -0.30 -24.10
C VAL A 438 -22.15 -1.01 -25.41
N GLN A 439 -23.42 -0.93 -25.91
CA GLN A 439 -23.82 -1.53 -27.18
C GLN A 439 -23.04 -0.96 -28.37
N GLN A 440 -22.78 0.34 -28.38
CA GLN A 440 -22.00 0.97 -29.46
C GLN A 440 -20.53 0.47 -29.47
N LEU A 441 -20.01 0.02 -28.33
CA LEU A 441 -18.66 -0.55 -28.21
C LEU A 441 -18.60 -2.04 -28.58
N PHE A 442 -19.74 -2.77 -28.51
CA PHE A 442 -19.84 -4.22 -28.73
C PHE A 442 -20.80 -4.56 -29.90
N LEU A 443 -20.48 -4.13 -31.11
CA LEU A 443 -21.33 -4.30 -32.30
C LEU A 443 -21.86 -5.73 -32.53
N GLN A 444 -21.10 -6.77 -32.15
CA GLN A 444 -21.47 -8.18 -32.34
C GLN A 444 -22.35 -8.76 -31.23
N ARG A 445 -22.48 -8.10 -30.08
CA ARG A 445 -23.26 -8.57 -28.92
C ARG A 445 -24.20 -7.51 -28.36
N ALA A 446 -24.54 -6.55 -29.18
CA ALA A 446 -25.35 -5.40 -28.77
C ALA A 446 -26.68 -5.79 -28.09
N ASP A 447 -27.35 -6.83 -28.58
CA ASP A 447 -28.66 -7.25 -28.05
C ASP A 447 -28.56 -8.01 -26.74
N ALA A 448 -27.45 -8.71 -26.47
CA ALA A 448 -27.25 -9.45 -25.22
C ALA A 448 -27.23 -8.53 -23.98
N VAL A 449 -26.75 -7.30 -24.11
CA VAL A 449 -26.68 -6.34 -22.99
C VAL A 449 -28.08 -5.92 -22.51
N ARG A 450 -29.08 -6.02 -23.32
CA ARG A 450 -30.49 -5.66 -23.02
C ARG A 450 -31.25 -6.75 -22.28
N GLN A 451 -30.85 -8.01 -22.45
CA GLN A 451 -31.56 -9.15 -21.87
C GLN A 451 -31.07 -9.51 -20.49
N PRO A 452 -31.96 -9.89 -19.54
CA PRO A 452 -31.54 -10.45 -18.26
C PRO A 452 -30.63 -11.65 -18.45
N ALA A 453 -29.68 -11.81 -17.53
CA ALA A 453 -28.84 -13.02 -17.47
C ALA A 453 -29.73 -14.23 -17.15
N HIS A 454 -29.59 -15.30 -17.93
CA HIS A 454 -30.32 -16.57 -17.72
C HIS A 454 -29.77 -17.36 -16.58
#